data_14b340dbec5e9401a286b3def6e915d4
#
_entry.id   14b340dbec5e9401a286b3def6e915d4
#
_cell.length_a   1.000
_cell.length_b   1.000
_cell.length_c   1.000
_cell.angle_alpha   90.00
_cell.angle_beta   90.00
_cell.angle_gamma   90.00
#
_symmetry.space_group_name_H-M   'P 1'
#
loop_
_entity.id
_entity.type
_entity.pdbx_description
1 polymer ?
#
loop_
_entity_poly.entity_id
_entity_poly.type
_entity_poly.pdbx_seq_one_letter_code
_entity_poly.pdbx_strand_id
1 'polypeptide(L)'
;MKILLTTLNSKYVHSNLALKYLYTVVAGEYSDVEVREFTINQDLSYIYTELVRANCDMVCFSCYIWNIEKTKELASNLKKANPSLKICLGGPEITAFGSDFAVKHPWADYLLCGEGEYPFYRLCQVLADSEAHACDPPPEELLQTVPGLIYRGFDGRVYVNGPMEPMDFNHIPFPYSILDCAQDQVVYYESARGCPFRCSYCLSSIEKTMRPLHLDRVKAELGYFLRKKVMQVKFIDRTFNYDRERAMEIWHYLMENDNGVTNFHFEICGDLLDKAALDLLKGARKGLFQFEIGIQSCNPDTLIAVNRKENVYPILYNVEQLMKMDNIHTHVDLIAGLPYETYELFARSFNKVYALQADMLQLGFLKVLGGTPIWEQKDQFGIVYRDKAPYEVICTEQITAEELSQLHMIENMLDIYYNRGGFSRTIEYLIAAVGKTAFGFYEALSNFYYDTGYQHRNRKKEDQYRILRQFAYTLGEETGREAEILLGEDLAEQFNEEEQKRFHKKGWEVTI
;
A
#
# COMPACT_ATOMS: atom_id res chain seq x y z
N MET A 1 4.33 18.75 28.81
CA MET A 1 4.14 17.35 28.33
C MET A 1 4.93 17.15 27.04
N LYS A 2 5.83 16.19 27.02
CA LYS A 2 6.60 15.81 25.82
C LYS A 2 5.92 14.66 25.08
N ILE A 3 5.65 14.82 23.79
CA ILE A 3 4.88 13.88 22.97
C ILE A 3 5.78 13.32 21.87
N LEU A 4 5.78 11.99 21.70
CA LEU A 4 6.40 11.31 20.58
C LEU A 4 5.34 10.71 19.66
N LEU A 5 5.27 11.20 18.43
CA LEU A 5 4.48 10.62 17.34
C LEU A 5 5.34 9.59 16.61
N THR A 6 4.86 8.36 16.47
CA THR A 6 5.66 7.28 15.88
C THR A 6 4.83 6.27 15.09
N THR A 7 5.50 5.56 14.22
CA THR A 7 4.96 4.42 13.47
C THR A 7 6.08 3.50 13.00
N LEU A 8 5.72 2.29 12.57
CA LEU A 8 6.60 1.40 11.83
C LEU A 8 6.09 1.30 10.39
N ASN A 9 6.79 1.94 9.46
CA ASN A 9 6.49 1.89 8.03
C ASN A 9 6.82 0.52 7.44
N SER A 10 6.18 0.16 6.32
CA SER A 10 6.43 -1.12 5.63
C SER A 10 7.84 -1.22 5.04
N LYS A 11 8.41 -0.10 4.56
CA LYS A 11 9.77 0.00 4.02
C LYS A 11 10.38 1.35 4.40
N TYR A 12 11.72 1.46 4.33
CA TYR A 12 12.47 2.68 4.66
C TYR A 12 12.10 3.88 3.79
N VAL A 13 11.85 3.66 2.50
CA VAL A 13 11.52 4.72 1.54
C VAL A 13 10.16 5.38 1.79
N HIS A 14 9.30 4.78 2.62
CA HIS A 14 7.99 5.31 2.95
C HIS A 14 8.04 6.25 4.16
N SER A 15 7.27 7.33 4.10
CA SER A 15 7.00 8.21 5.23
C SER A 15 5.51 8.15 5.61
N ASN A 16 5.16 8.55 6.82
CA ASN A 16 3.78 8.49 7.29
C ASN A 16 3.13 9.88 7.26
N LEU A 17 2.22 10.09 6.31
CA LEU A 17 1.52 11.38 6.15
C LEU A 17 0.61 11.69 7.36
N ALA A 18 -0.02 10.68 7.97
CA ALA A 18 -0.90 10.90 9.13
C ALA A 18 -0.13 11.52 10.31
N LEU A 19 1.07 11.00 10.62
CA LEU A 19 1.90 11.61 11.67
C LEU A 19 2.29 13.05 11.37
N LYS A 20 2.54 13.35 10.08
CA LYS A 20 2.86 14.73 9.65
C LYS A 20 1.68 15.66 9.83
N TYR A 21 0.46 15.22 9.55
CA TYR A 21 -0.76 15.99 9.84
C TYR A 21 -0.94 16.19 11.34
N LEU A 22 -0.82 15.13 12.15
CA LEU A 22 -0.92 15.25 13.62
C LEU A 22 0.10 16.22 14.19
N TYR A 23 1.35 16.15 13.72
CA TYR A 23 2.37 17.12 14.13
C TYR A 23 1.97 18.55 13.76
N THR A 24 1.50 18.76 12.55
CA THR A 24 1.21 20.09 12.01
C THR A 24 0.09 20.78 12.76
N VAL A 25 -0.92 20.04 13.22
CA VAL A 25 -2.07 20.64 13.96
C VAL A 25 -1.73 21.01 15.40
N VAL A 26 -0.64 20.49 15.97
CA VAL A 26 -0.22 20.75 17.37
C VAL A 26 1.07 21.57 17.48
N ALA A 27 1.94 21.59 16.47
CA ALA A 27 3.27 22.20 16.54
C ALA A 27 3.26 23.74 16.80
N GLY A 28 2.15 24.42 16.51
CA GLY A 28 2.00 25.86 16.79
C GLY A 28 1.78 26.20 18.26
N GLU A 29 1.25 25.23 19.04
CA GLU A 29 0.89 25.44 20.45
C GLU A 29 1.77 24.62 21.41
N TYR A 30 2.29 23.47 20.95
CA TYR A 30 3.10 22.57 21.76
C TYR A 30 4.51 22.43 21.19
N SER A 31 5.51 22.95 21.90
CA SER A 31 6.92 22.95 21.46
C SER A 31 7.62 21.60 21.61
N ASP A 32 7.09 20.70 22.43
CA ASP A 32 7.71 19.41 22.81
C ASP A 32 7.03 18.24 22.09
N VAL A 33 6.83 18.35 20.78
CA VAL A 33 6.30 17.26 19.94
C VAL A 33 7.39 16.81 18.97
N GLU A 34 7.69 15.53 18.99
CA GLU A 34 8.69 14.90 18.08
C GLU A 34 8.01 13.86 17.17
N VAL A 35 8.42 13.80 15.91
CA VAL A 35 8.04 12.71 15.00
C VAL A 35 9.24 11.80 14.78
N ARG A 36 9.08 10.50 15.03
CA ARG A 36 10.11 9.51 14.77
C ARG A 36 9.51 8.29 14.09
N GLU A 37 9.95 8.02 12.89
CA GLU A 37 9.46 6.92 12.07
C GLU A 37 10.48 5.77 12.04
N PHE A 38 9.99 4.54 12.15
CA PHE A 38 10.75 3.30 12.04
C PHE A 38 10.21 2.46 10.89
N THR A 39 10.82 1.28 10.66
CA THR A 39 10.29 0.30 9.71
C THR A 39 10.07 -1.06 10.37
N ILE A 40 9.13 -1.83 9.84
CA ILE A 40 8.88 -3.21 10.32
C ILE A 40 10.09 -4.14 10.13
N ASN A 41 11.08 -3.74 9.32
CA ASN A 41 12.28 -4.53 9.04
C ASN A 41 13.43 -4.26 10.03
N GLN A 42 13.30 -3.22 10.87
CA GLN A 42 14.27 -2.96 11.92
C GLN A 42 14.08 -3.91 13.11
N ASP A 43 15.16 -4.13 13.84
CA ASP A 43 15.12 -4.94 15.05
C ASP A 43 14.24 -4.28 16.13
N LEU A 44 13.33 -5.06 16.75
CA LEU A 44 12.40 -4.54 17.75
C LEU A 44 13.10 -4.04 19.00
N SER A 45 14.21 -4.66 19.40
CA SER A 45 14.99 -4.22 20.57
C SER A 45 15.65 -2.86 20.32
N TYR A 46 16.09 -2.63 19.07
CA TYR A 46 16.57 -1.31 18.65
C TYR A 46 15.45 -0.26 18.75
N ILE A 47 14.27 -0.54 18.13
CA ILE A 47 13.13 0.39 18.18
C ILE A 47 12.72 0.66 19.62
N TYR A 48 12.60 -0.38 20.45
CA TYR A 48 12.26 -0.25 21.87
C TYR A 48 13.26 0.67 22.60
N THR A 49 14.56 0.47 22.37
CA THR A 49 15.62 1.29 22.97
C THR A 49 15.47 2.77 22.59
N GLU A 50 15.22 3.05 21.32
CA GLU A 50 15.01 4.42 20.83
C GLU A 50 13.76 5.08 21.44
N LEU A 51 12.69 4.33 21.60
CA LEU A 51 11.45 4.82 22.23
C LEU A 51 11.65 5.11 23.74
N VAL A 52 12.37 4.25 24.46
CA VAL A 52 12.72 4.48 25.88
C VAL A 52 13.61 5.72 26.02
N ARG A 53 14.62 5.86 25.14
CA ARG A 53 15.55 7.00 25.17
C ARG A 53 14.91 8.34 24.79
N ALA A 54 13.77 8.31 24.09
CA ALA A 54 13.01 9.53 23.80
C ALA A 54 12.56 10.24 25.09
N ASN A 55 12.37 9.52 26.17
CA ASN A 55 12.00 10.03 27.50
C ASN A 55 10.85 11.03 27.40
N CYS A 56 9.71 10.57 26.91
CA CYS A 56 8.50 11.35 26.70
C CYS A 56 7.41 10.97 27.70
N ASP A 57 6.41 11.86 27.83
CA ASP A 57 5.25 11.67 28.70
C ASP A 57 4.15 10.88 27.98
N MET A 58 4.09 10.98 26.66
CA MET A 58 3.14 10.28 25.82
C MET A 58 3.78 9.78 24.51
N VAL A 59 3.54 8.51 24.17
CA VAL A 59 3.88 7.91 22.86
C VAL A 59 2.60 7.64 22.11
N CYS A 60 2.53 8.17 20.86
CA CYS A 60 1.37 8.02 19.98
C CYS A 60 1.77 7.18 18.76
N PHE A 61 1.10 6.05 18.56
CA PHE A 61 1.38 5.14 17.44
C PHE A 61 0.30 5.24 16.36
N SER A 62 0.72 5.35 15.09
CA SER A 62 -0.15 5.16 13.95
C SER A 62 -0.17 3.69 13.52
N CYS A 63 -1.35 3.05 13.61
CA CYS A 63 -1.55 1.60 13.55
C CYS A 63 -2.21 1.17 12.23
N TYR A 64 -1.53 0.29 11.51
CA TYR A 64 -1.94 -0.30 10.25
C TYR A 64 -1.80 -1.83 10.31
N ILE A 65 -2.41 -2.52 9.35
CA ILE A 65 -2.34 -3.99 9.24
C ILE A 65 -0.91 -4.56 9.19
N TRP A 66 0.06 -3.80 8.70
CA TRP A 66 1.45 -4.27 8.60
C TRP A 66 2.26 -4.06 9.89
N ASN A 67 1.82 -3.20 10.81
CA ASN A 67 2.59 -2.86 11.99
C ASN A 67 1.91 -3.17 13.32
N ILE A 68 0.60 -3.44 13.35
CA ILE A 68 -0.18 -3.55 14.59
C ILE A 68 0.38 -4.60 15.56
N GLU A 69 0.84 -5.77 15.08
CA GLU A 69 1.36 -6.82 15.95
C GLU A 69 2.65 -6.36 16.66
N LYS A 70 3.57 -5.74 15.92
CA LYS A 70 4.81 -5.18 16.50
C LYS A 70 4.54 -3.98 17.41
N THR A 71 3.57 -3.15 17.03
CA THR A 71 3.14 -1.99 17.85
C THR A 71 2.57 -2.45 19.20
N LYS A 72 1.74 -3.50 19.22
CA LYS A 72 1.22 -4.08 20.49
C LYS A 72 2.34 -4.54 21.41
N GLU A 73 3.35 -5.21 20.87
CA GLU A 73 4.49 -5.67 21.64
C GLU A 73 5.30 -4.49 22.23
N LEU A 74 5.67 -3.53 21.40
CA LEU A 74 6.43 -2.34 21.81
C LEU A 74 5.66 -1.54 22.87
N ALA A 75 4.42 -1.19 22.62
CA ALA A 75 3.59 -0.35 23.48
C ALA A 75 3.33 -1.02 24.85
N SER A 76 3.03 -2.32 24.86
CA SER A 76 2.83 -3.04 26.11
C SER A 76 4.11 -3.12 26.94
N ASN A 77 5.28 -3.30 26.32
CA ASN A 77 6.55 -3.34 27.00
C ASN A 77 6.98 -1.96 27.52
N LEU A 78 6.71 -0.89 26.79
CA LEU A 78 6.92 0.49 27.25
C LEU A 78 6.07 0.79 28.47
N LYS A 79 4.79 0.41 28.49
CA LYS A 79 3.89 0.62 29.62
C LYS A 79 4.30 -0.18 30.86
N LYS A 80 4.81 -1.41 30.69
CA LYS A 80 5.37 -2.22 31.79
C LYS A 80 6.63 -1.56 32.39
N ALA A 81 7.49 -1.02 31.53
CA ALA A 81 8.73 -0.37 31.96
C ALA A 81 8.47 0.98 32.64
N ASN A 82 7.49 1.73 32.18
CA ASN A 82 7.07 3.01 32.74
C ASN A 82 5.53 3.06 32.83
N PRO A 83 4.92 2.71 33.98
CA PRO A 83 3.46 2.74 34.14
C PRO A 83 2.84 4.14 34.02
N SER A 84 3.58 5.22 34.22
CA SER A 84 3.11 6.60 34.05
C SER A 84 3.12 7.07 32.61
N LEU A 85 3.85 6.40 31.70
CA LEU A 85 3.86 6.73 30.28
C LEU A 85 2.46 6.58 29.69
N LYS A 86 1.95 7.61 29.04
CA LYS A 86 0.67 7.57 28.32
C LYS A 86 0.87 6.95 26.94
N ILE A 87 0.07 5.93 26.63
CA ILE A 87 0.07 5.25 25.32
C ILE A 87 -1.19 5.64 24.56
N CYS A 88 -1.02 6.34 23.44
CA CYS A 88 -2.07 6.71 22.53
C CYS A 88 -1.94 5.94 21.19
N LEU A 89 -3.02 5.38 20.69
CA LEU A 89 -3.04 4.64 19.42
C LEU A 89 -4.11 5.23 18.49
N GLY A 90 -3.82 5.30 17.21
CA GLY A 90 -4.79 5.71 16.18
C GLY A 90 -4.52 4.98 14.87
N GLY A 91 -5.31 5.30 13.85
CA GLY A 91 -5.20 4.71 12.51
C GLY A 91 -6.25 3.64 12.22
N PRO A 92 -6.21 3.03 11.00
CA PRO A 92 -7.27 2.14 10.52
C PRO A 92 -7.54 0.93 11.42
N GLU A 93 -6.52 0.31 11.98
CA GLU A 93 -6.68 -0.86 12.86
C GLU A 93 -7.41 -0.49 14.17
N ILE A 94 -7.13 0.66 14.72
CA ILE A 94 -7.79 1.15 15.93
C ILE A 94 -9.22 1.58 15.61
N THR A 95 -9.45 2.22 14.49
CA THR A 95 -10.79 2.61 14.05
C THR A 95 -11.70 1.40 13.85
N ALA A 96 -11.16 0.30 13.30
CA ALA A 96 -11.91 -0.93 13.04
C ALA A 96 -12.29 -1.71 14.32
N PHE A 97 -11.38 -1.75 15.29
CA PHE A 97 -11.50 -2.65 16.45
C PHE A 97 -11.42 -1.93 17.82
N GLY A 98 -11.54 -0.60 17.86
CA GLY A 98 -11.21 0.24 19.01
C GLY A 98 -11.77 -0.24 20.35
N SER A 99 -13.07 -0.53 20.45
CA SER A 99 -13.69 -0.97 21.71
C SER A 99 -13.15 -2.31 22.18
N ASP A 100 -13.08 -3.30 21.28
CA ASP A 100 -12.53 -4.61 21.56
C ASP A 100 -11.04 -4.53 21.88
N PHE A 101 -10.32 -3.66 21.20
CA PHE A 101 -8.91 -3.42 21.43
C PHE A 101 -8.68 -2.87 22.84
N ALA A 102 -9.45 -1.86 23.28
CA ALA A 102 -9.36 -1.27 24.61
C ALA A 102 -9.63 -2.30 25.73
N VAL A 103 -10.60 -3.21 25.51
CA VAL A 103 -10.91 -4.27 26.47
C VAL A 103 -9.76 -5.27 26.56
N LYS A 104 -9.19 -5.70 25.44
CA LYS A 104 -8.12 -6.71 25.37
C LYS A 104 -6.76 -6.18 25.78
N HIS A 105 -6.54 -4.86 25.68
CA HIS A 105 -5.25 -4.21 25.86
C HIS A 105 -5.32 -3.07 26.89
N PRO A 106 -5.44 -3.37 28.20
CA PRO A 106 -5.62 -2.38 29.26
C PRO A 106 -4.40 -1.43 29.46
N TRP A 107 -3.30 -1.70 28.79
CA TRP A 107 -2.11 -0.86 28.76
C TRP A 107 -2.23 0.34 27.80
N ALA A 108 -3.21 0.35 26.90
CA ALA A 108 -3.53 1.49 26.04
C ALA A 108 -4.40 2.49 26.80
N ASP A 109 -3.92 3.72 26.95
CA ASP A 109 -4.63 4.76 27.70
C ASP A 109 -5.68 5.46 26.83
N TYR A 110 -5.31 5.77 25.58
CA TYR A 110 -6.13 6.51 24.64
C TYR A 110 -6.14 5.87 23.27
N LEU A 111 -7.33 5.70 22.68
CA LEU A 111 -7.50 5.24 21.32
C LEU A 111 -8.30 6.29 20.54
N LEU A 112 -7.75 6.76 19.40
CA LEU A 112 -8.40 7.72 18.53
C LEU A 112 -8.94 7.02 17.28
N CYS A 113 -10.26 7.00 17.14
CA CYS A 113 -10.97 6.37 16.02
C CYS A 113 -11.39 7.41 14.98
N GLY A 114 -11.25 7.07 13.70
CA GLY A 114 -11.56 7.97 12.59
C GLY A 114 -10.40 8.88 12.21
N GLU A 115 -10.72 10.09 11.72
CA GLU A 115 -9.71 11.10 11.38
C GLU A 115 -9.09 11.66 12.66
N GLY A 116 -7.78 11.66 12.72
CA GLY A 116 -7.05 11.92 13.97
C GLY A 116 -6.73 13.39 14.25
N GLU A 117 -6.77 14.28 13.28
CA GLU A 117 -6.20 15.63 13.39
C GLU A 117 -6.85 16.46 14.49
N TYR A 118 -8.16 16.67 14.42
CA TYR A 118 -8.87 17.43 15.46
C TYR A 118 -9.00 16.67 16.79
N PRO A 119 -9.36 15.37 16.81
CA PRO A 119 -9.38 14.59 18.05
C PRO A 119 -8.05 14.59 18.80
N PHE A 120 -6.95 14.46 18.08
CA PHE A 120 -5.61 14.51 18.67
C PHE A 120 -5.29 15.90 19.26
N TYR A 121 -5.53 16.95 18.50
CA TYR A 121 -5.37 18.32 18.99
C TYR A 121 -6.20 18.55 20.25
N ARG A 122 -7.47 18.14 20.25
CA ARG A 122 -8.35 18.27 21.43
C ARG A 122 -7.88 17.44 22.62
N LEU A 123 -7.39 16.23 22.38
CA LEU A 123 -6.81 15.40 23.46
C LEU A 123 -5.58 16.09 24.06
N CYS A 124 -4.70 16.66 23.26
CA CYS A 124 -3.55 17.42 23.74
C CYS A 124 -3.95 18.62 24.62
N GLN A 125 -5.00 19.35 24.22
CA GLN A 125 -5.55 20.45 25.04
C GLN A 125 -6.02 19.94 26.41
N VAL A 126 -6.86 18.89 26.43
CA VAL A 126 -7.38 18.30 27.68
C VAL A 126 -6.25 17.86 28.60
N LEU A 127 -5.21 17.23 28.05
CA LEU A 127 -4.06 16.76 28.82
C LEU A 127 -3.23 17.93 29.38
N ALA A 128 -2.98 18.95 28.58
CA ALA A 128 -2.22 20.14 28.99
C ALA A 128 -2.96 20.95 30.05
N ASP A 129 -4.29 21.16 29.89
CA ASP A 129 -5.11 21.84 30.87
C ASP A 129 -5.12 21.09 32.22
N SER A 130 -5.20 19.77 32.18
CA SER A 130 -5.17 18.93 33.37
C SER A 130 -3.82 18.97 34.07
N GLU A 131 -2.71 18.96 33.34
CA GLU A 131 -1.36 19.12 33.92
C GLU A 131 -1.20 20.50 34.62
N ALA A 132 -1.67 21.57 33.97
CA ALA A 132 -1.63 22.94 34.51
C ALA A 132 -2.42 23.08 35.81
N HIS A 133 -3.49 22.27 36.00
CA HIS A 133 -4.30 22.27 37.22
C HIS A 133 -3.97 21.13 38.19
N ALA A 134 -2.85 20.43 37.97
CA ALA A 134 -2.42 19.26 38.76
C ALA A 134 -3.48 18.15 38.88
N CYS A 135 -4.26 17.94 37.79
CA CYS A 135 -5.28 16.90 37.71
C CYS A 135 -4.75 15.77 36.82
N ASP A 136 -4.06 14.79 37.37
CA ASP A 136 -3.64 13.60 36.60
C ASP A 136 -4.19 12.35 37.33
N PRO A 137 -5.07 11.56 36.71
CA PRO A 137 -5.53 11.67 35.31
C PRO A 137 -6.57 12.81 35.10
N PRO A 138 -6.81 13.22 33.81
CA PRO A 138 -7.75 14.26 33.45
C PRO A 138 -9.18 13.94 33.89
N PRO A 139 -9.99 14.97 34.27
CA PRO A 139 -11.41 14.78 34.57
C PRO A 139 -12.15 14.11 33.41
N GLU A 140 -13.03 13.14 33.72
CA GLU A 140 -13.78 12.38 32.71
C GLU A 140 -14.67 13.28 31.84
N GLU A 141 -15.24 14.34 32.40
CA GLU A 141 -16.05 15.31 31.67
C GLU A 141 -15.26 15.99 30.54
N LEU A 142 -13.96 16.21 30.74
CA LEU A 142 -13.10 16.79 29.70
C LEU A 142 -12.76 15.74 28.63
N LEU A 143 -12.45 14.51 29.03
CA LEU A 143 -12.18 13.40 28.08
C LEU A 143 -13.41 13.12 27.21
N GLN A 144 -14.63 13.23 27.74
CA GLN A 144 -15.87 13.07 26.98
C GLN A 144 -16.05 14.12 25.86
N THR A 145 -15.33 15.25 25.92
CA THR A 145 -15.39 16.28 24.88
C THR A 145 -14.52 15.96 23.66
N VAL A 146 -13.67 14.93 23.72
CA VAL A 146 -12.80 14.54 22.61
C VAL A 146 -13.55 13.57 21.69
N PRO A 147 -13.91 13.95 20.46
CA PRO A 147 -14.69 13.07 19.60
C PRO A 147 -13.84 11.86 19.14
N GLY A 148 -14.48 10.71 18.97
CA GLY A 148 -13.83 9.47 18.55
C GLY A 148 -12.82 8.89 19.55
N LEU A 149 -12.70 9.47 20.75
CA LEU A 149 -11.82 8.96 21.79
C LEU A 149 -12.43 7.74 22.47
N ILE A 150 -11.62 6.71 22.63
CA ILE A 150 -11.89 5.58 23.54
C ILE A 150 -10.83 5.63 24.65
N TYR A 151 -11.29 5.56 25.91
CA TYR A 151 -10.41 5.61 27.08
C TYR A 151 -10.94 4.76 28.21
N ARG A 152 -10.10 4.51 29.23
CA ARG A 152 -10.50 3.82 30.43
C ARG A 152 -10.74 4.82 31.56
N GLY A 153 -11.95 4.82 32.11
CA GLY A 153 -12.31 5.69 33.23
C GLY A 153 -11.73 5.22 34.58
N PHE A 154 -11.91 6.03 35.59
CA PHE A 154 -11.49 5.76 37.00
C PHE A 154 -12.16 4.52 37.59
N ASP A 155 -13.35 4.15 37.11
CA ASP A 155 -14.06 2.96 37.50
C ASP A 155 -13.56 1.68 36.79
N GLY A 156 -12.54 1.80 35.95
CA GLY A 156 -11.94 0.73 35.17
C GLY A 156 -12.75 0.34 33.93
N ARG A 157 -13.88 1.00 33.65
CA ARG A 157 -14.69 0.75 32.44
C ARG A 157 -14.08 1.44 31.21
N VAL A 158 -14.38 0.85 30.04
CA VAL A 158 -14.03 1.47 28.75
C VAL A 158 -15.17 2.38 28.32
N TYR A 159 -14.83 3.63 28.04
CA TYR A 159 -15.73 4.65 27.53
C TYR A 159 -15.44 4.90 26.06
N VAL A 160 -16.50 5.08 25.27
CA VAL A 160 -16.43 5.31 23.81
C VAL A 160 -17.20 6.59 23.50
N ASN A 161 -16.48 7.62 23.10
CA ASN A 161 -17.09 8.86 22.68
C ASN A 161 -17.69 8.76 21.27
N GLY A 162 -18.68 9.59 20.97
CA GLY A 162 -19.27 9.66 19.64
C GLY A 162 -18.22 9.96 18.55
N PRO A 163 -18.45 9.50 17.32
CA PRO A 163 -17.54 9.79 16.21
C PRO A 163 -17.48 11.29 15.94
N MET A 164 -16.38 11.74 15.35
CA MET A 164 -16.27 13.08 14.83
C MET A 164 -17.02 13.21 13.51
N GLU A 165 -17.76 14.30 13.34
CA GLU A 165 -18.29 14.66 12.02
C GLU A 165 -17.13 14.96 11.06
N PRO A 166 -17.20 14.54 9.79
CA PRO A 166 -16.16 14.81 8.80
C PRO A 166 -15.87 16.31 8.70
N MET A 167 -14.64 16.68 9.00
CA MET A 167 -14.25 18.10 8.91
C MET A 167 -13.92 18.50 7.48
N ASP A 168 -13.99 19.81 7.20
CA ASP A 168 -13.48 20.35 5.94
C ASP A 168 -11.96 20.17 5.87
N PHE A 169 -11.52 19.35 4.92
CA PHE A 169 -10.12 19.03 4.71
C PHE A 169 -9.25 20.27 4.39
N ASN A 170 -9.86 21.35 3.89
CA ASN A 170 -9.17 22.60 3.62
C ASN A 170 -8.67 23.33 4.89
N HIS A 171 -9.17 22.98 6.08
CA HIS A 171 -8.69 23.54 7.35
C HIS A 171 -7.40 22.87 7.88
N ILE A 172 -7.02 21.69 7.34
CA ILE A 172 -5.78 21.02 7.77
C ILE A 172 -4.60 21.70 7.08
N PRO A 173 -3.58 22.18 7.82
CA PRO A 173 -2.42 22.84 7.21
C PRO A 173 -1.59 21.89 6.34
N PHE A 174 -0.88 22.44 5.36
CA PHE A 174 0.05 21.66 4.52
C PHE A 174 1.28 21.23 5.34
N PRO A 175 1.50 19.95 5.58
CA PRO A 175 2.50 19.49 6.54
C PRO A 175 3.94 19.76 6.08
N TYR A 176 4.20 19.77 4.79
CA TYR A 176 5.52 19.99 4.21
C TYR A 176 5.95 21.47 4.20
N SER A 177 5.09 22.39 4.65
CA SER A 177 5.49 23.78 4.94
C SER A 177 6.29 23.90 6.25
N ILE A 178 6.14 22.92 7.16
CA ILE A 178 6.78 22.88 8.48
C ILE A 178 7.82 21.74 8.55
N LEU A 179 7.50 20.58 7.99
CA LEU A 179 8.36 19.41 7.95
C LEU A 179 9.01 19.27 6.58
N ASP A 180 10.33 19.21 6.51
CA ASP A 180 11.02 19.02 5.24
C ASP A 180 10.71 17.65 4.60
N CYS A 181 10.78 17.62 3.26
CA CYS A 181 10.75 16.40 2.47
C CYS A 181 12.16 15.79 2.46
N ALA A 182 12.31 14.56 2.93
CA ALA A 182 13.55 13.82 2.72
C ALA A 182 13.70 13.49 1.23
N GLN A 183 14.88 13.73 0.68
CA GLN A 183 15.14 13.57 -0.77
C GLN A 183 15.17 12.11 -1.22
N ASP A 184 15.41 11.18 -0.29
CA ASP A 184 15.51 9.73 -0.49
C ASP A 184 14.23 8.97 -0.15
N GLN A 185 13.15 9.68 0.17
CA GLN A 185 11.85 9.08 0.53
C GLN A 185 10.76 9.46 -0.47
N VAL A 186 9.77 8.58 -0.59
CA VAL A 186 8.52 8.87 -1.29
C VAL A 186 7.73 9.89 -0.48
N VAL A 187 7.37 11.00 -1.11
CA VAL A 187 6.51 12.02 -0.53
C VAL A 187 5.06 11.61 -0.75
N TYR A 188 4.31 11.42 0.33
CA TYR A 188 2.88 11.14 0.25
C TYR A 188 2.09 12.44 0.26
N TYR A 189 1.12 12.54 -0.63
CA TYR A 189 0.26 13.70 -0.77
C TYR A 189 -1.20 13.27 -0.90
N GLU A 190 -2.10 14.04 -0.29
CA GLU A 190 -3.54 13.81 -0.31
C GLU A 190 -4.22 15.06 -0.86
N SER A 191 -4.90 14.94 -2.02
CA SER A 191 -5.64 16.05 -2.62
C SER A 191 -7.15 15.95 -2.37
N ALA A 192 -7.64 14.77 -1.99
CA ALA A 192 -9.03 14.53 -1.65
C ALA A 192 -9.17 13.33 -0.70
N ARG A 193 -10.12 13.41 0.23
CA ARG A 193 -10.55 12.32 1.12
C ARG A 193 -11.86 11.71 0.67
N GLY A 194 -12.04 10.42 0.94
CA GLY A 194 -13.19 9.63 0.55
C GLY A 194 -12.99 8.90 -0.77
N CYS A 195 -14.01 8.11 -1.17
CA CYS A 195 -14.05 7.40 -2.44
C CYS A 195 -15.51 7.31 -2.92
N PRO A 196 -15.79 7.57 -4.20
CA PRO A 196 -17.16 7.47 -4.71
C PRO A 196 -17.65 6.02 -4.85
N PHE A 197 -16.71 5.07 -4.88
CA PHE A 197 -16.99 3.65 -5.01
C PHE A 197 -17.25 2.98 -3.66
N ARG A 198 -17.87 1.78 -3.70
CA ARG A 198 -18.33 1.04 -2.51
C ARG A 198 -17.88 -0.42 -2.56
N CYS A 199 -16.65 -0.66 -3.04
CA CYS A 199 -16.08 -2.01 -3.10
C CYS A 199 -16.07 -2.63 -1.71
N SER A 200 -16.68 -3.81 -1.55
CA SER A 200 -16.93 -4.42 -0.24
C SER A 200 -15.68 -4.79 0.55
N TYR A 201 -14.55 -5.01 -0.12
CA TYR A 201 -13.26 -5.35 0.50
C TYR A 201 -12.43 -4.10 0.91
N CYS A 202 -12.84 -2.91 0.53
CA CYS A 202 -12.02 -1.70 0.66
C CYS A 202 -12.42 -0.85 1.87
N LEU A 203 -11.46 -0.45 2.70
CA LEU A 203 -11.69 0.48 3.81
C LEU A 203 -12.25 1.83 3.35
N SER A 204 -11.90 2.27 2.14
CA SER A 204 -12.40 3.53 1.59
C SER A 204 -13.89 3.52 1.28
N SER A 205 -14.54 2.36 1.27
CA SER A 205 -16.00 2.23 1.12
C SER A 205 -16.78 2.71 2.35
N ILE A 206 -16.11 2.84 3.50
CA ILE A 206 -16.71 3.27 4.78
C ILE A 206 -17.04 4.76 4.73
N GLU A 207 -16.14 5.57 4.18
CA GLU A 207 -16.36 7.02 4.03
C GLU A 207 -17.11 7.32 2.74
N LYS A 208 -18.28 7.99 2.88
CA LYS A 208 -19.22 8.17 1.77
C LYS A 208 -19.11 9.51 1.06
N THR A 209 -18.40 10.48 1.64
CA THR A 209 -18.38 11.86 1.14
C THR A 209 -17.00 12.17 0.58
N MET A 210 -16.99 12.66 -0.68
CA MET A 210 -15.76 13.19 -1.28
C MET A 210 -15.50 14.60 -0.72
N ARG A 211 -14.29 14.81 -0.21
CA ARG A 211 -13.86 16.08 0.37
C ARG A 211 -12.54 16.52 -0.25
N PRO A 212 -12.60 17.20 -1.41
CA PRO A 212 -11.40 17.68 -2.10
C PRO A 212 -10.84 18.95 -1.45
N LEU A 213 -9.53 19.11 -1.53
CA LEU A 213 -8.89 20.42 -1.34
C LEU A 213 -9.24 21.36 -2.49
N HIS A 214 -9.29 22.66 -2.21
CA HIS A 214 -9.45 23.66 -3.25
C HIS A 214 -8.32 23.54 -4.30
N LEU A 215 -8.67 23.66 -5.57
CA LEU A 215 -7.74 23.39 -6.67
C LEU A 215 -6.53 24.33 -6.68
N ASP A 216 -6.73 25.62 -6.36
CA ASP A 216 -5.64 26.59 -6.24
C ASP A 216 -4.64 26.19 -5.14
N ARG A 217 -5.15 25.67 -4.02
CA ARG A 217 -4.32 25.13 -2.95
C ARG A 217 -3.51 23.91 -3.43
N VAL A 218 -4.16 22.97 -4.12
CA VAL A 218 -3.48 21.79 -4.69
C VAL A 218 -2.36 22.21 -5.63
N LYS A 219 -2.61 23.18 -6.53
CA LYS A 219 -1.58 23.69 -7.44
C LYS A 219 -0.42 24.34 -6.70
N ALA A 220 -0.70 25.13 -5.66
CA ALA A 220 0.34 25.77 -4.85
C ALA A 220 1.22 24.75 -4.12
N GLU A 221 0.62 23.69 -3.53
CA GLU A 221 1.30 22.62 -2.82
C GLU A 221 2.12 21.72 -3.79
N LEU A 222 1.58 21.37 -4.96
CA LEU A 222 2.31 20.66 -6.01
C LEU A 222 3.49 21.51 -6.54
N GLY A 223 3.28 22.81 -6.71
CA GLY A 223 4.35 23.76 -7.05
C GLY A 223 5.47 23.78 -6.01
N TYR A 224 5.18 23.58 -4.74
CA TYR A 224 6.19 23.41 -3.69
C TYR A 224 7.07 22.17 -3.95
N PHE A 225 6.48 21.00 -4.22
CA PHE A 225 7.23 19.78 -4.52
C PHE A 225 8.07 19.89 -5.79
N LEU A 226 7.53 20.52 -6.82
CA LEU A 226 8.26 20.78 -8.07
C LEU A 226 9.49 21.67 -7.84
N ARG A 227 9.36 22.74 -7.03
CA ARG A 227 10.51 23.62 -6.68
C ARG A 227 11.55 22.90 -5.84
N LYS A 228 11.13 22.01 -4.93
CA LYS A 228 12.03 21.18 -4.09
C LYS A 228 12.67 20.03 -4.89
N LYS A 229 12.21 19.75 -6.11
CA LYS A 229 12.69 18.66 -6.99
C LYS A 229 12.63 17.31 -6.26
N VAL A 230 11.57 17.04 -5.52
CA VAL A 230 11.37 15.73 -4.91
C VAL A 230 11.30 14.66 -5.99
N MET A 231 11.89 13.48 -5.72
CA MET A 231 11.98 12.43 -6.74
C MET A 231 10.61 11.85 -7.09
N GLN A 232 9.77 11.60 -6.08
CA GLN A 232 8.44 11.04 -6.28
C GLN A 232 7.43 11.60 -5.29
N VAL A 233 6.27 11.99 -5.81
CA VAL A 233 5.06 12.34 -5.04
C VAL A 233 4.01 11.26 -5.31
N LYS A 234 3.67 10.46 -4.28
CA LYS A 234 2.58 9.49 -4.37
C LYS A 234 1.30 10.10 -3.79
N PHE A 235 0.30 10.26 -4.65
CA PHE A 235 -1.05 10.60 -4.20
C PHE A 235 -1.66 9.39 -3.48
N ILE A 236 -2.30 9.65 -2.34
CA ILE A 236 -3.05 8.64 -1.58
C ILE A 236 -4.55 8.79 -1.74
N ASP A 237 -4.98 9.64 -2.66
CA ASP A 237 -6.37 9.76 -3.12
C ASP A 237 -6.82 8.40 -3.65
N ARG A 238 -7.90 7.86 -3.10
CA ARG A 238 -8.37 6.48 -3.40
C ARG A 238 -8.88 6.27 -4.82
N THR A 239 -9.25 7.35 -5.49
CA THR A 239 -9.60 7.40 -6.92
C THR A 239 -9.36 8.83 -7.37
N PHE A 240 -8.15 9.11 -7.79
CA PHE A 240 -7.75 10.47 -8.14
C PHE A 240 -8.63 11.12 -9.22
N ASN A 241 -8.99 10.34 -10.24
CA ASN A 241 -9.75 10.82 -11.39
C ASN A 241 -11.29 10.68 -11.23
N TYR A 242 -11.81 10.66 -9.98
CA TYR A 242 -13.24 10.62 -9.72
C TYR A 242 -14.00 11.83 -10.28
N ASP A 243 -13.33 12.96 -10.31
CA ASP A 243 -13.77 14.19 -10.97
C ASP A 243 -12.86 14.45 -12.16
N ARG A 244 -13.42 14.30 -13.35
CA ARG A 244 -12.71 14.38 -14.62
C ARG A 244 -12.05 15.75 -14.83
N GLU A 245 -12.80 16.83 -14.60
CA GLU A 245 -12.33 18.19 -14.87
C GLU A 245 -11.19 18.55 -13.95
N ARG A 246 -11.33 18.20 -12.69
CA ARG A 246 -10.28 18.36 -11.67
C ARG A 246 -9.01 17.58 -12.02
N ALA A 247 -9.13 16.32 -12.39
CA ALA A 247 -8.00 15.47 -12.75
C ALA A 247 -7.25 16.03 -13.97
N MET A 248 -7.99 16.41 -15.01
CA MET A 248 -7.43 17.03 -16.24
C MET A 248 -6.67 18.31 -15.91
N GLU A 249 -7.20 19.16 -15.05
CA GLU A 249 -6.57 20.43 -14.69
C GLU A 249 -5.31 20.24 -13.85
N ILE A 250 -5.26 19.23 -12.97
CA ILE A 250 -4.06 18.89 -12.21
C ILE A 250 -2.99 18.28 -13.13
N TRP A 251 -3.34 17.34 -14.01
CA TRP A 251 -2.39 16.77 -14.98
C TRP A 251 -1.82 17.84 -15.90
N HIS A 252 -2.66 18.71 -16.44
CA HIS A 252 -2.22 19.82 -17.28
C HIS A 252 -1.24 20.75 -16.54
N TYR A 253 -1.58 21.16 -15.30
CA TYR A 253 -0.69 21.97 -14.46
C TYR A 253 0.68 21.31 -14.23
N LEU A 254 0.70 20.01 -13.95
CA LEU A 254 1.93 19.26 -13.74
C LEU A 254 2.78 19.14 -15.01
N MET A 255 2.16 18.99 -16.17
CA MET A 255 2.84 18.96 -17.47
C MET A 255 3.43 20.32 -17.83
N GLU A 256 2.70 21.42 -17.61
CA GLU A 256 3.19 22.78 -17.87
C GLU A 256 4.33 23.19 -16.95
N ASN A 257 4.38 22.68 -15.73
CA ASN A 257 5.38 23.04 -14.71
C ASN A 257 6.39 21.91 -14.46
N ASP A 258 6.50 20.95 -15.37
CA ASP A 258 7.40 19.81 -15.22
C ASP A 258 8.87 20.28 -15.06
N ASN A 259 9.50 19.82 -13.99
CA ASN A 259 10.88 20.13 -13.65
C ASN A 259 11.90 19.11 -14.21
N GLY A 260 11.46 18.13 -15.00
CA GLY A 260 12.26 17.07 -15.58
C GLY A 260 12.75 15.97 -14.62
N VAL A 261 12.37 16.04 -13.33
CA VAL A 261 12.84 15.13 -12.28
C VAL A 261 11.69 14.43 -11.57
N THR A 262 10.71 15.20 -11.08
CA THR A 262 9.65 14.68 -10.21
C THR A 262 8.74 13.72 -10.97
N ASN A 263 8.46 12.58 -10.36
CA ASN A 263 7.43 11.62 -10.76
C ASN A 263 6.18 11.79 -9.87
N PHE A 264 5.00 11.73 -10.47
CA PHE A 264 3.72 11.78 -9.76
C PHE A 264 2.98 10.45 -9.95
N HIS A 265 2.73 9.76 -8.84
CA HIS A 265 2.04 8.48 -8.81
C HIS A 265 0.61 8.66 -8.36
N PHE A 266 -0.36 8.16 -9.15
CA PHE A 266 -1.80 8.27 -8.89
C PHE A 266 -2.48 6.91 -8.88
N GLU A 267 -3.41 6.71 -7.93
CA GLU A 267 -4.38 5.61 -7.99
C GLU A 267 -5.60 6.10 -8.78
N ILE A 268 -5.89 5.49 -9.93
CA ILE A 268 -6.96 5.92 -10.83
C ILE A 268 -7.94 4.79 -11.14
N CYS A 269 -9.16 5.19 -11.52
CA CYS A 269 -10.15 4.30 -12.09
C CYS A 269 -10.00 4.29 -13.61
N GLY A 270 -9.69 3.13 -14.18
CA GLY A 270 -9.34 3.01 -15.60
C GLY A 270 -10.51 3.25 -16.55
N ASP A 271 -11.76 2.96 -16.15
CA ASP A 271 -12.94 3.20 -16.99
C ASP A 271 -13.39 4.67 -17.03
N LEU A 272 -12.86 5.51 -16.14
CA LEU A 272 -13.09 6.96 -16.15
C LEU A 272 -12.13 7.73 -17.07
N LEU A 273 -11.15 7.06 -17.68
CA LEU A 273 -10.28 7.67 -18.68
C LEU A 273 -11.05 7.77 -20.02
N ASP A 274 -11.38 8.98 -20.41
CA ASP A 274 -11.96 9.24 -21.72
C ASP A 274 -10.90 9.61 -22.78
N LYS A 275 -11.36 9.78 -24.01
CA LYS A 275 -10.48 10.13 -25.13
C LYS A 275 -9.71 11.43 -24.87
N ALA A 276 -10.33 12.45 -24.25
CA ALA A 276 -9.67 13.73 -24.03
C ALA A 276 -8.57 13.60 -22.94
N ALA A 277 -8.80 12.80 -21.91
CA ALA A 277 -7.77 12.47 -20.91
C ALA A 277 -6.58 11.73 -21.58
N LEU A 278 -6.85 10.70 -22.38
CA LEU A 278 -5.82 9.98 -23.12
C LEU A 278 -5.04 10.89 -24.09
N ASP A 279 -5.74 11.78 -24.81
CA ASP A 279 -5.09 12.73 -25.74
C ASP A 279 -4.21 13.76 -25.01
N LEU A 280 -4.61 14.23 -23.82
CA LEU A 280 -3.77 15.07 -22.96
C LEU A 280 -2.51 14.32 -22.52
N LEU A 281 -2.71 13.12 -21.97
CA LEU A 281 -1.63 12.32 -21.35
C LEU A 281 -0.55 11.89 -22.35
N LYS A 282 -0.85 11.81 -23.65
CA LYS A 282 0.16 11.59 -24.72
C LYS A 282 1.27 12.64 -24.73
N GLY A 283 0.98 13.86 -24.30
CA GLY A 283 1.95 14.96 -24.25
C GLY A 283 2.85 14.95 -23.01
N ALA A 284 2.65 14.06 -22.06
CA ALA A 284 3.43 14.00 -20.85
C ALA A 284 4.86 13.46 -21.12
N ARG A 285 5.86 14.02 -20.42
CA ARG A 285 7.23 13.49 -20.43
C ARG A 285 7.24 12.05 -19.91
N LYS A 286 8.02 11.18 -20.55
CA LYS A 286 8.25 9.82 -20.02
C LYS A 286 8.78 9.87 -18.58
N GLY A 287 8.08 9.19 -17.66
CA GLY A 287 8.39 9.16 -16.23
C GLY A 287 7.84 10.33 -15.41
N LEU A 288 7.05 11.27 -16.00
CA LEU A 288 6.33 12.28 -15.23
C LEU A 288 5.20 11.64 -14.41
N PHE A 289 4.46 10.73 -15.02
CA PHE A 289 3.32 10.06 -14.41
C PHE A 289 3.53 8.55 -14.23
N GLN A 290 2.98 8.05 -13.15
CA GLN A 290 2.78 6.64 -12.87
C GLN A 290 1.34 6.42 -12.44
N PHE A 291 0.67 5.44 -13.03
CA PHE A 291 -0.72 5.11 -12.72
C PHE A 291 -0.82 3.71 -12.11
N GLU A 292 -1.55 3.61 -11.01
CA GLU A 292 -1.96 2.36 -10.39
C GLU A 292 -3.45 2.17 -10.68
N ILE A 293 -3.80 1.08 -11.38
CA ILE A 293 -5.14 0.82 -11.92
C ILE A 293 -5.62 -0.54 -11.43
N GLY A 294 -6.53 -0.52 -10.47
CA GLY A 294 -7.15 -1.75 -10.01
C GLY A 294 -8.09 -2.34 -11.05
N ILE A 295 -7.82 -3.57 -11.50
CA ILE A 295 -8.74 -4.39 -12.30
C ILE A 295 -9.46 -5.36 -11.38
N GLN A 296 -8.73 -5.94 -10.45
CA GLN A 296 -9.10 -6.86 -9.40
C GLN A 296 -9.55 -8.24 -9.88
N SER A 297 -10.48 -8.32 -10.83
CA SER A 297 -10.97 -9.51 -11.50
C SER A 297 -11.56 -9.17 -12.86
N CYS A 298 -11.56 -10.13 -13.78
CA CYS A 298 -12.32 -10.03 -15.05
C CYS A 298 -13.61 -10.88 -15.04
N ASN A 299 -13.96 -11.46 -13.89
CA ASN A 299 -15.19 -12.21 -13.73
C ASN A 299 -16.34 -11.27 -13.31
N PRO A 300 -17.41 -11.14 -14.11
CA PRO A 300 -18.53 -10.23 -13.78
C PRO A 300 -19.22 -10.58 -12.46
N ASP A 301 -19.40 -11.88 -12.16
CA ASP A 301 -20.08 -12.31 -10.93
C ASP A 301 -19.28 -11.93 -9.69
N THR A 302 -17.97 -12.06 -9.74
CA THR A 302 -17.05 -11.60 -8.70
C THR A 302 -17.15 -10.10 -8.48
N LEU A 303 -17.11 -9.30 -9.55
CA LEU A 303 -17.20 -7.84 -9.45
C LEU A 303 -18.53 -7.38 -8.87
N ILE A 304 -19.64 -8.01 -9.27
CA ILE A 304 -20.98 -7.76 -8.69
C ILE A 304 -20.98 -8.10 -7.20
N ALA A 305 -20.46 -9.27 -6.81
CA ALA A 305 -20.45 -9.74 -5.42
C ALA A 305 -19.67 -8.78 -4.49
N VAL A 306 -18.59 -8.21 -4.97
CA VAL A 306 -17.79 -7.24 -4.20
C VAL A 306 -18.22 -5.78 -4.42
N ASN A 307 -19.41 -5.56 -5.00
CA ASN A 307 -19.99 -4.24 -5.28
C ASN A 307 -19.03 -3.31 -6.06
N ARG A 308 -18.24 -3.89 -6.97
CA ARG A 308 -17.37 -3.14 -7.89
C ARG A 308 -18.13 -2.86 -9.18
N LYS A 309 -18.46 -1.60 -9.41
CA LYS A 309 -19.36 -1.19 -10.50
C LYS A 309 -18.64 -0.80 -11.78
N GLU A 310 -17.33 -0.72 -11.74
CA GLU A 310 -16.52 -0.37 -12.91
C GLU A 310 -16.64 -1.45 -13.98
N ASN A 311 -16.61 -0.99 -15.23
CA ASN A 311 -16.66 -1.88 -16.38
C ASN A 311 -15.24 -2.33 -16.77
N VAL A 312 -14.98 -3.60 -16.73
CA VAL A 312 -13.66 -4.17 -17.04
C VAL A 312 -13.23 -3.91 -18.49
N TYR A 313 -14.13 -3.95 -19.43
CA TYR A 313 -13.78 -3.79 -20.86
C TYR A 313 -13.18 -2.42 -21.19
N PRO A 314 -13.79 -1.28 -20.79
CA PRO A 314 -13.13 0.02 -20.91
C PRO A 314 -11.80 0.10 -20.16
N ILE A 315 -11.67 -0.52 -18.97
CA ILE A 315 -10.40 -0.52 -18.22
C ILE A 315 -9.31 -1.19 -19.07
N LEU A 316 -9.54 -2.42 -19.56
CA LEU A 316 -8.58 -3.14 -20.39
C LEU A 316 -8.20 -2.35 -21.64
N TYR A 317 -9.19 -1.76 -22.33
CA TYR A 317 -8.95 -0.92 -23.49
C TYR A 317 -8.08 0.31 -23.16
N ASN A 318 -8.40 1.02 -22.09
CA ASN A 318 -7.67 2.23 -21.70
C ASN A 318 -6.24 1.92 -21.26
N VAL A 319 -6.03 0.82 -20.52
CA VAL A 319 -4.68 0.33 -20.18
C VAL A 319 -3.90 0.01 -21.45
N GLU A 320 -4.48 -0.68 -22.42
CA GLU A 320 -3.84 -0.93 -23.72
C GLU A 320 -3.45 0.37 -24.45
N GLN A 321 -4.29 1.42 -24.37
CA GLN A 321 -3.94 2.73 -24.95
C GLN A 321 -2.77 3.38 -24.18
N LEU A 322 -2.74 3.31 -22.84
CA LEU A 322 -1.63 3.81 -22.04
C LEU A 322 -0.31 3.09 -22.39
N MET A 323 -0.35 1.77 -22.54
CA MET A 323 0.85 1.00 -22.93
C MET A 323 1.37 1.38 -24.33
N LYS A 324 0.48 1.67 -25.28
CA LYS A 324 0.88 2.15 -26.62
C LYS A 324 1.52 3.53 -26.62
N MET A 325 1.31 4.34 -25.58
CA MET A 325 1.94 5.66 -25.46
C MET A 325 3.40 5.58 -24.98
N ASP A 326 3.76 4.53 -24.23
CA ASP A 326 5.12 4.28 -23.69
C ASP A 326 5.71 5.46 -22.87
N ASN A 327 4.89 6.32 -22.29
CA ASN A 327 5.36 7.47 -21.52
C ASN A 327 4.88 7.50 -20.06
N ILE A 328 3.90 6.67 -19.70
CA ILE A 328 3.32 6.55 -18.36
C ILE A 328 3.61 5.15 -17.83
N HIS A 329 4.28 5.05 -16.69
CA HIS A 329 4.47 3.77 -16.01
C HIS A 329 3.12 3.28 -15.47
N THR A 330 2.65 2.15 -15.99
CA THR A 330 1.32 1.62 -15.70
C THR A 330 1.42 0.36 -14.84
N HIS A 331 0.80 0.42 -13.68
CA HIS A 331 0.70 -0.66 -12.70
C HIS A 331 -0.76 -1.15 -12.66
N VAL A 332 -0.98 -2.44 -12.83
CA VAL A 332 -2.32 -3.06 -12.80
C VAL A 332 -2.40 -4.12 -11.71
N ASP A 333 -3.58 -4.25 -11.08
CA ASP A 333 -3.78 -5.13 -9.93
C ASP A 333 -4.86 -6.16 -10.15
N LEU A 334 -4.61 -7.39 -9.67
CA LEU A 334 -5.59 -8.45 -9.48
C LEU A 334 -5.63 -8.86 -7.99
N ILE A 335 -6.80 -9.31 -7.51
CA ILE A 335 -6.99 -9.82 -6.15
C ILE A 335 -7.48 -11.27 -6.21
N ALA A 336 -6.69 -12.19 -5.69
CA ALA A 336 -7.07 -13.60 -5.50
C ALA A 336 -7.94 -13.80 -4.25
N GLY A 337 -8.84 -14.78 -4.29
CA GLY A 337 -9.70 -15.13 -3.16
C GLY A 337 -10.93 -14.25 -3.01
N LEU A 338 -11.34 -13.52 -4.03
CA LEU A 338 -12.61 -12.81 -4.08
C LEU A 338 -13.78 -13.79 -4.19
N PRO A 339 -15.00 -13.44 -3.69
CA PRO A 339 -16.19 -14.27 -3.85
C PRO A 339 -16.50 -14.62 -5.31
N TYR A 340 -16.98 -15.84 -5.53
CA TYR A 340 -17.37 -16.39 -6.86
C TYR A 340 -16.23 -16.47 -7.88
N GLU A 341 -14.98 -16.42 -7.44
CA GLU A 341 -13.82 -16.59 -8.31
C GLU A 341 -13.12 -17.91 -8.01
N THR A 342 -13.25 -18.90 -8.91
CA THR A 342 -12.52 -20.17 -8.85
C THR A 342 -11.08 -19.96 -9.34
N TYR A 343 -10.22 -20.93 -9.10
CA TYR A 343 -8.84 -20.95 -9.60
C TYR A 343 -8.78 -20.76 -11.12
N GLU A 344 -9.64 -21.44 -11.89
CA GLU A 344 -9.69 -21.31 -13.35
C GLU A 344 -10.21 -19.95 -13.81
N LEU A 345 -11.17 -19.34 -13.09
CA LEU A 345 -11.67 -18.00 -13.42
C LEU A 345 -10.58 -16.96 -13.16
N PHE A 346 -9.85 -17.13 -12.04
CA PHE A 346 -8.70 -16.29 -11.74
C PHE A 346 -7.60 -16.43 -12.81
N ALA A 347 -7.28 -17.67 -13.25
CA ALA A 347 -6.33 -17.92 -14.32
C ALA A 347 -6.73 -17.22 -15.64
N ARG A 348 -8.03 -17.18 -15.95
CA ARG A 348 -8.56 -16.42 -17.11
C ARG A 348 -8.39 -14.91 -16.94
N SER A 349 -8.68 -14.37 -15.75
CA SER A 349 -8.46 -12.96 -15.41
C SER A 349 -6.99 -12.60 -15.56
N PHE A 350 -6.09 -13.43 -14.98
CA PHE A 350 -4.66 -13.27 -15.08
C PHE A 350 -4.16 -13.20 -16.54
N ASN A 351 -4.57 -14.16 -17.38
CA ASN A 351 -4.13 -14.19 -18.79
C ASN A 351 -4.61 -12.96 -19.59
N LYS A 352 -5.83 -12.46 -19.31
CA LYS A 352 -6.34 -11.25 -19.97
C LYS A 352 -5.53 -10.01 -19.56
N VAL A 353 -5.22 -9.89 -18.28
CA VAL A 353 -4.48 -8.73 -17.76
C VAL A 353 -3.00 -8.80 -18.14
N TYR A 354 -2.40 -9.98 -18.08
CA TYR A 354 -1.02 -10.21 -18.53
C TYR A 354 -0.81 -9.84 -20.00
N ALA A 355 -1.81 -10.10 -20.87
CA ALA A 355 -1.75 -9.74 -22.30
C ALA A 355 -1.66 -8.22 -22.55
N LEU A 356 -1.99 -7.38 -21.58
CA LEU A 356 -1.84 -5.92 -21.68
C LEU A 356 -0.37 -5.48 -21.63
N GLN A 357 0.53 -6.34 -21.14
CA GLN A 357 1.97 -6.07 -20.99
C GLN A 357 2.22 -4.75 -20.21
N ALA A 358 1.44 -4.52 -19.14
CA ALA A 358 1.65 -3.39 -18.25
C ALA A 358 3.06 -3.45 -17.62
N ASP A 359 3.63 -2.30 -17.23
CA ASP A 359 4.97 -2.25 -16.66
C ASP A 359 5.07 -3.03 -15.34
N MET A 360 3.96 -3.14 -14.61
CA MET A 360 3.85 -3.95 -13.40
C MET A 360 2.46 -4.61 -13.32
N LEU A 361 2.43 -5.90 -13.04
CA LEU A 361 1.23 -6.66 -12.70
C LEU A 361 1.35 -7.14 -11.25
N GLN A 362 0.55 -6.58 -10.37
CA GLN A 362 0.49 -7.00 -8.97
C GLN A 362 -0.62 -8.02 -8.77
N LEU A 363 -0.27 -9.12 -8.17
CA LEU A 363 -1.20 -10.14 -7.73
C LEU A 363 -1.34 -10.02 -6.21
N GLY A 364 -2.47 -9.46 -5.77
CA GLY A 364 -2.80 -9.33 -4.35
C GLY A 364 -3.70 -10.45 -3.87
N PHE A 365 -3.87 -10.54 -2.56
CA PHE A 365 -4.76 -11.52 -1.92
C PHE A 365 -5.79 -10.78 -1.07
N LEU A 366 -7.03 -11.26 -1.08
CA LEU A 366 -8.10 -10.66 -0.30
C LEU A 366 -7.71 -10.57 1.18
N LYS A 367 -7.90 -9.40 1.76
CA LYS A 367 -7.76 -9.15 3.19
C LYS A 367 -9.11 -8.79 3.77
N VAL A 368 -9.51 -9.53 4.78
CA VAL A 368 -10.82 -9.35 5.44
C VAL A 368 -10.67 -8.30 6.53
N LEU A 369 -10.74 -7.03 6.10
CA LEU A 369 -10.47 -5.89 6.97
C LEU A 369 -11.69 -5.57 7.83
N GLY A 370 -11.47 -5.35 9.13
CA GLY A 370 -12.52 -4.98 10.05
C GLY A 370 -13.26 -3.70 9.65
N GLY A 371 -14.58 -3.67 9.84
CA GLY A 371 -15.44 -2.55 9.47
C GLY A 371 -15.81 -2.46 7.99
N THR A 372 -15.28 -3.34 7.13
CA THR A 372 -15.66 -3.41 5.72
C THR A 372 -16.87 -4.31 5.51
N PRO A 373 -17.67 -4.10 4.44
CA PRO A 373 -18.78 -4.99 4.14
C PRO A 373 -18.39 -6.47 3.95
N ILE A 374 -17.21 -6.75 3.38
CA ILE A 374 -16.74 -8.13 3.21
C ILE A 374 -16.49 -8.84 4.55
N TRP A 375 -16.04 -8.09 5.58
CA TRP A 375 -15.87 -8.62 6.92
C TRP A 375 -17.22 -9.06 7.53
N GLU A 376 -18.29 -8.32 7.25
CA GLU A 376 -19.65 -8.68 7.69
C GLU A 376 -20.24 -9.86 6.87
N GLN A 377 -19.87 -9.93 5.59
CA GLN A 377 -20.37 -10.92 4.62
C GLN A 377 -19.51 -12.21 4.57
N LYS A 378 -18.43 -12.30 5.34
CA LYS A 378 -17.47 -13.42 5.25
C LYS A 378 -18.11 -14.80 5.36
N ASP A 379 -19.08 -14.93 6.27
CA ASP A 379 -19.78 -16.21 6.48
C ASP A 379 -20.69 -16.56 5.28
N GLN A 380 -21.28 -15.55 4.63
CA GLN A 380 -22.11 -15.71 3.43
C GLN A 380 -21.30 -16.28 2.26
N PHE A 381 -20.03 -15.89 2.15
CA PHE A 381 -19.14 -16.33 1.07
C PHE A 381 -18.20 -17.47 1.49
N GLY A 382 -18.39 -18.03 2.69
CA GLY A 382 -17.53 -19.08 3.24
C GLY A 382 -16.05 -18.68 3.33
N ILE A 383 -15.77 -17.40 3.60
CA ILE A 383 -14.41 -16.88 3.66
C ILE A 383 -13.77 -17.25 4.99
N VAL A 384 -12.72 -18.04 4.92
CA VAL A 384 -11.79 -18.31 6.04
C VAL A 384 -10.55 -17.49 5.86
N TYR A 385 -10.12 -16.80 6.92
CA TYR A 385 -8.98 -15.89 6.87
C TYR A 385 -8.14 -15.99 8.13
N ARG A 386 -6.94 -15.39 8.12
CA ARG A 386 -6.02 -15.39 9.26
C ARG A 386 -6.53 -14.50 10.38
N ASP A 387 -6.48 -14.97 11.63
CA ASP A 387 -6.92 -14.23 12.82
C ASP A 387 -6.08 -12.98 13.12
N LYS A 388 -4.83 -12.97 12.66
CA LYS A 388 -3.89 -11.86 12.86
C LYS A 388 -3.72 -11.07 11.57
N ALA A 389 -3.44 -9.80 11.72
CA ALA A 389 -3.05 -8.96 10.59
C ALA A 389 -1.92 -9.62 9.76
N PRO A 390 -2.03 -9.60 8.44
CA PRO A 390 -2.89 -8.76 7.60
C PRO A 390 -4.29 -9.32 7.28
N TYR A 391 -4.83 -10.28 8.04
CA TYR A 391 -6.17 -10.86 7.87
C TYR A 391 -6.43 -11.45 6.49
N GLU A 392 -5.41 -12.05 5.92
CA GLU A 392 -5.43 -12.58 4.57
C GLU A 392 -6.28 -13.83 4.46
N VAL A 393 -7.02 -13.96 3.36
CA VAL A 393 -7.84 -15.12 3.05
C VAL A 393 -7.01 -16.41 3.03
N ILE A 394 -7.57 -17.48 3.58
CA ILE A 394 -7.01 -18.85 3.58
C ILE A 394 -7.74 -19.70 2.54
N CYS A 395 -9.05 -19.60 2.47
CA CYS A 395 -9.92 -20.26 1.48
C CYS A 395 -11.28 -19.57 1.42
N THR A 396 -12.06 -19.89 0.38
CA THR A 396 -13.49 -19.53 0.25
C THR A 396 -14.27 -20.75 -0.19
N GLU A 397 -15.60 -20.63 -0.41
CA GLU A 397 -16.38 -21.71 -1.03
C GLU A 397 -15.89 -22.09 -2.44
N GLN A 398 -15.26 -21.17 -3.18
CA GLN A 398 -14.90 -21.33 -4.58
C GLN A 398 -13.43 -21.64 -4.81
N ILE A 399 -12.56 -21.36 -3.86
CA ILE A 399 -11.11 -21.60 -3.97
C ILE A 399 -10.57 -22.18 -2.67
N THR A 400 -9.83 -23.26 -2.81
CA THR A 400 -9.23 -24.00 -1.69
C THR A 400 -7.96 -23.32 -1.15
N ALA A 401 -7.54 -23.71 0.06
CA ALA A 401 -6.28 -23.25 0.64
C ALA A 401 -5.05 -23.70 -0.19
N GLU A 402 -5.13 -24.87 -0.81
CA GLU A 402 -4.07 -25.39 -1.68
C GLU A 402 -3.94 -24.52 -2.94
N GLU A 403 -5.07 -24.20 -3.60
CA GLU A 403 -5.10 -23.33 -4.78
C GLU A 403 -4.61 -21.91 -4.46
N LEU A 404 -5.02 -21.30 -3.32
CA LEU A 404 -4.50 -20.00 -2.90
C LEU A 404 -3.00 -20.05 -2.60
N SER A 405 -2.51 -21.16 -2.01
CA SER A 405 -1.08 -21.36 -1.81
C SER A 405 -0.32 -21.46 -3.14
N GLN A 406 -0.92 -22.10 -4.14
CA GLN A 406 -0.37 -22.15 -5.50
C GLN A 406 -0.32 -20.73 -6.11
N LEU A 407 -1.35 -19.91 -5.92
CA LEU A 407 -1.34 -18.50 -6.39
C LEU A 407 -0.25 -17.66 -5.72
N HIS A 408 0.07 -17.89 -4.44
CA HIS A 408 1.22 -17.26 -3.78
C HIS A 408 2.56 -17.65 -4.42
N MET A 409 2.70 -18.91 -4.82
CA MET A 409 3.91 -19.33 -5.54
C MET A 409 3.99 -18.68 -6.93
N ILE A 410 2.86 -18.56 -7.63
CA ILE A 410 2.77 -17.87 -8.93
C ILE A 410 3.10 -16.37 -8.78
N GLU A 411 2.56 -15.72 -7.75
CA GLU A 411 2.85 -14.30 -7.45
C GLU A 411 4.35 -14.06 -7.27
N ASN A 412 5.03 -14.91 -6.52
CA ASN A 412 6.47 -14.81 -6.32
C ASN A 412 7.25 -14.97 -7.65
N MET A 413 6.83 -15.87 -8.54
CA MET A 413 7.44 -16.01 -9.86
C MET A 413 7.18 -14.79 -10.75
N LEU A 414 5.97 -14.26 -10.70
CA LEU A 414 5.59 -13.04 -11.42
C LEU A 414 6.43 -11.84 -10.95
N ASP A 415 6.61 -11.65 -9.64
CA ASP A 415 7.46 -10.59 -9.10
C ASP A 415 8.92 -10.72 -9.59
N ILE A 416 9.48 -11.92 -9.55
CA ILE A 416 10.87 -12.17 -9.94
C ILE A 416 11.10 -11.99 -11.45
N TYR A 417 10.22 -12.52 -12.28
CA TYR A 417 10.48 -12.71 -13.71
C TYR A 417 9.73 -11.74 -14.61
N TYR A 418 8.68 -11.08 -14.11
CA TYR A 418 7.97 -10.04 -14.82
C TYR A 418 8.24 -8.66 -14.21
N ASN A 419 7.82 -8.42 -12.96
CA ASN A 419 7.86 -7.09 -12.36
C ASN A 419 9.27 -6.53 -12.19
N ARG A 420 10.27 -7.38 -11.90
CA ARG A 420 11.68 -6.95 -11.81
C ARG A 420 12.40 -6.93 -13.15
N GLY A 421 11.77 -7.42 -14.21
CA GLY A 421 12.25 -7.38 -15.58
C GLY A 421 13.53 -8.19 -15.86
N GLY A 422 13.98 -8.09 -17.11
CA GLY A 422 15.24 -8.68 -17.59
C GLY A 422 15.12 -10.14 -18.07
N PHE A 423 13.92 -10.56 -18.50
CA PHE A 423 13.65 -11.91 -19.00
C PHE A 423 12.59 -11.94 -20.11
N SER A 424 12.26 -10.80 -20.70
CA SER A 424 11.07 -10.65 -21.56
C SER A 424 11.06 -11.59 -22.75
N ARG A 425 12.18 -11.68 -23.49
CA ARG A 425 12.31 -12.55 -24.68
C ARG A 425 12.20 -14.03 -24.29
N THR A 426 12.92 -14.41 -23.25
CA THR A 426 12.93 -15.81 -22.75
C THR A 426 11.57 -16.23 -22.26
N ILE A 427 10.86 -15.37 -21.51
CA ILE A 427 9.53 -15.68 -20.97
C ILE A 427 8.51 -15.80 -22.10
N GLU A 428 8.51 -14.91 -23.08
CA GLU A 428 7.60 -14.98 -24.23
C GLU A 428 7.75 -16.33 -24.95
N TYR A 429 8.99 -16.76 -25.20
CA TYR A 429 9.28 -18.07 -25.77
C TYR A 429 8.80 -19.23 -24.91
N LEU A 430 9.10 -19.20 -23.61
CA LEU A 430 8.75 -20.28 -22.68
C LEU A 430 7.24 -20.39 -22.43
N ILE A 431 6.50 -19.29 -22.45
CA ILE A 431 5.02 -19.31 -22.40
C ILE A 431 4.45 -20.15 -23.55
N ALA A 432 4.97 -19.97 -24.74
CA ALA A 432 4.55 -20.76 -25.90
C ALA A 432 4.94 -22.24 -25.79
N ALA A 433 6.10 -22.51 -25.20
CA ALA A 433 6.62 -23.89 -25.03
C ALA A 433 5.89 -24.70 -23.95
N VAL A 434 5.55 -24.08 -22.81
CA VAL A 434 4.96 -24.81 -21.67
C VAL A 434 3.47 -25.06 -21.84
N GLY A 435 2.68 -24.01 -21.92
CA GLY A 435 1.24 -24.22 -21.75
C GLY A 435 0.39 -23.35 -22.65
N LYS A 436 0.99 -22.61 -23.53
CA LYS A 436 0.34 -21.64 -24.43
C LYS A 436 -0.42 -20.51 -23.70
N THR A 437 -0.26 -20.39 -22.37
CA THR A 437 -0.80 -19.32 -21.55
C THR A 437 0.23 -18.82 -20.55
N ALA A 438 0.20 -17.53 -20.23
CA ALA A 438 1.08 -16.94 -19.22
C ALA A 438 0.84 -17.58 -17.84
N PHE A 439 -0.39 -17.79 -17.44
CA PHE A 439 -0.72 -18.43 -16.16
C PHE A 439 -0.11 -19.83 -16.06
N GLY A 440 -0.29 -20.65 -17.09
CA GLY A 440 0.26 -22.03 -17.11
C GLY A 440 1.80 -22.05 -17.07
N PHE A 441 2.47 -21.07 -17.67
CA PHE A 441 3.92 -20.92 -17.56
C PHE A 441 4.34 -20.61 -16.11
N TYR A 442 3.73 -19.59 -15.47
CA TYR A 442 4.08 -19.22 -14.10
C TYR A 442 3.73 -20.33 -13.10
N GLU A 443 2.64 -21.06 -13.32
CA GLU A 443 2.29 -22.25 -12.54
C GLU A 443 3.36 -23.35 -12.66
N ALA A 444 3.76 -23.72 -13.88
CA ALA A 444 4.80 -24.72 -14.10
C ALA A 444 6.15 -24.29 -13.50
N LEU A 445 6.52 -23.03 -13.67
CA LEU A 445 7.75 -22.48 -13.11
C LEU A 445 7.72 -22.48 -11.57
N SER A 446 6.59 -22.11 -10.95
CA SER A 446 6.43 -22.11 -9.51
C SER A 446 6.53 -23.51 -8.91
N ASN A 447 5.92 -24.51 -9.58
CA ASN A 447 6.03 -25.91 -9.19
C ASN A 447 7.48 -26.40 -9.28
N PHE A 448 8.20 -26.07 -10.36
CA PHE A 448 9.63 -26.38 -10.49
C PHE A 448 10.45 -25.76 -9.35
N TYR A 449 10.15 -24.54 -8.95
CA TYR A 449 10.81 -23.87 -7.81
C TYR A 449 10.56 -24.59 -6.50
N TYR A 450 9.33 -25.06 -6.30
CA TYR A 450 8.95 -25.80 -5.10
C TYR A 450 9.65 -27.16 -5.05
N ASP A 451 9.57 -27.95 -6.10
CA ASP A 451 10.12 -29.30 -6.19
C ASP A 451 11.65 -29.33 -6.04
N THR A 452 12.33 -28.28 -6.49
CA THR A 452 13.79 -28.14 -6.39
C THR A 452 14.25 -27.44 -5.11
N GLY A 453 13.33 -26.93 -4.27
CA GLY A 453 13.64 -26.22 -3.03
C GLY A 453 14.25 -24.84 -3.23
N TYR A 454 14.12 -24.25 -4.44
CA TYR A 454 14.64 -22.92 -4.71
C TYR A 454 13.89 -21.81 -3.97
N GLN A 455 12.64 -21.99 -3.61
CA GLN A 455 11.83 -21.00 -2.85
C GLN A 455 12.42 -20.68 -1.47
N HIS A 456 13.22 -21.55 -0.88
CA HIS A 456 13.82 -21.37 0.44
C HIS A 456 15.21 -20.70 0.43
N ARG A 457 15.72 -20.32 -0.74
CA ARG A 457 17.06 -19.73 -0.87
C ARG A 457 16.99 -18.26 -1.24
N ASN A 458 17.82 -17.43 -0.57
CA ASN A 458 18.08 -16.08 -1.05
C ASN A 458 18.77 -16.15 -2.41
N ARG A 459 18.19 -15.50 -3.40
CA ARG A 459 18.62 -15.57 -4.80
C ARG A 459 19.12 -14.23 -5.28
N LYS A 460 20.33 -14.23 -5.79
CA LYS A 460 20.85 -13.09 -6.55
C LYS A 460 20.27 -13.12 -7.97
N LYS A 461 20.40 -12.01 -8.69
CA LYS A 461 19.88 -11.92 -10.07
C LYS A 461 20.48 -13.02 -10.96
N GLU A 462 21.78 -13.33 -10.80
CA GLU A 462 22.46 -14.38 -11.53
C GLU A 462 21.86 -15.80 -11.29
N ASP A 463 21.42 -16.05 -10.05
CA ASP A 463 20.76 -17.32 -9.75
C ASP A 463 19.43 -17.47 -10.47
N GLN A 464 18.69 -16.35 -10.67
CA GLN A 464 17.42 -16.35 -11.39
C GLN A 464 17.61 -16.76 -12.86
N TYR A 465 18.64 -16.25 -13.55
CA TYR A 465 18.97 -16.66 -14.92
C TYR A 465 19.30 -18.15 -14.99
N ARG A 466 20.16 -18.63 -14.08
CA ARG A 466 20.53 -20.05 -14.02
C ARG A 466 19.34 -20.98 -13.76
N ILE A 467 18.45 -20.61 -12.87
CA ILE A 467 17.27 -21.40 -12.52
C ILE A 467 16.30 -21.43 -13.70
N LEU A 468 16.05 -20.30 -14.38
CA LEU A 468 15.18 -20.27 -15.55
C LEU A 468 15.73 -21.12 -16.70
N ARG A 469 17.07 -21.10 -16.92
CA ARG A 469 17.74 -22.01 -17.84
C ARG A 469 17.50 -23.49 -17.47
N GLN A 470 17.69 -23.85 -16.20
CA GLN A 470 17.45 -25.22 -15.73
C GLN A 470 16.00 -25.64 -15.96
N PHE A 471 15.04 -24.77 -15.65
CA PHE A 471 13.64 -25.02 -15.93
C PHE A 471 13.41 -25.27 -17.43
N ALA A 472 13.96 -24.44 -18.32
CA ALA A 472 13.81 -24.61 -19.76
C ALA A 472 14.31 -25.97 -20.25
N TYR A 473 15.46 -26.47 -19.72
CA TYR A 473 15.94 -27.78 -20.05
C TYR A 473 15.06 -28.97 -19.57
N THR A 474 14.24 -28.76 -18.53
CA THR A 474 13.23 -29.75 -18.13
C THR A 474 12.11 -29.93 -19.14
N LEU A 475 11.90 -28.92 -20.00
CA LEU A 475 10.88 -28.93 -21.05
C LEU A 475 11.38 -29.62 -22.34
N GLY A 476 12.67 -29.88 -22.47
CA GLY A 476 13.31 -30.54 -23.58
C GLY A 476 14.64 -29.88 -23.96
N GLU A 477 15.51 -30.65 -24.58
CA GLU A 477 16.87 -30.22 -24.95
C GLU A 477 16.85 -29.06 -25.96
N GLU A 478 15.94 -29.05 -26.95
CA GLU A 478 15.79 -28.00 -27.94
C GLU A 478 15.26 -26.69 -27.26
N THR A 479 14.23 -26.82 -26.43
CA THR A 479 13.70 -25.68 -25.66
C THR A 479 14.75 -25.07 -24.73
N GLY A 480 15.56 -25.92 -24.08
CA GLY A 480 16.65 -25.47 -23.23
C GLY A 480 17.71 -24.66 -23.97
N ARG A 481 18.13 -25.11 -25.16
CA ARG A 481 19.12 -24.39 -25.97
C ARG A 481 18.63 -23.09 -26.49
N GLU A 482 17.41 -23.04 -26.98
CA GLU A 482 16.81 -21.76 -27.47
C GLU A 482 16.63 -20.77 -26.33
N ALA A 483 16.12 -21.23 -25.17
CA ALA A 483 15.99 -20.38 -23.98
C ALA A 483 17.36 -19.87 -23.49
N GLU A 484 18.42 -20.64 -23.62
CA GLU A 484 19.77 -20.22 -23.25
C GLU A 484 20.30 -19.06 -24.14
N ILE A 485 20.01 -19.10 -25.44
CA ILE A 485 20.34 -18.01 -26.36
C ILE A 485 19.56 -16.75 -25.98
N LEU A 486 18.24 -16.87 -25.79
CA LEU A 486 17.36 -15.73 -25.40
C LEU A 486 17.72 -15.14 -24.04
N LEU A 487 18.11 -15.99 -23.07
CA LEU A 487 18.62 -15.51 -21.78
C LEU A 487 19.93 -14.71 -21.95
N GLY A 488 20.76 -15.07 -22.89
CA GLY A 488 21.96 -14.32 -23.23
C GLY A 488 21.63 -12.94 -23.78
N GLU A 489 20.62 -12.85 -24.66
CA GLU A 489 20.12 -11.56 -25.21
C GLU A 489 19.49 -10.70 -24.12
N ASP A 490 18.60 -11.26 -23.29
CA ASP A 490 17.98 -10.57 -22.14
C ASP A 490 19.06 -10.05 -21.17
N LEU A 491 20.12 -10.82 -20.93
CA LEU A 491 21.23 -10.43 -20.07
C LEU A 491 22.04 -9.29 -20.68
N ALA A 492 22.28 -9.34 -21.99
CA ALA A 492 23.03 -8.29 -22.71
C ALA A 492 22.28 -6.96 -22.73
N GLU A 493 20.96 -6.98 -22.78
CA GLU A 493 20.11 -5.80 -22.73
C GLU A 493 20.02 -5.18 -21.31
N GLN A 494 19.98 -6.04 -20.28
CA GLN A 494 19.77 -5.63 -18.89
C GLN A 494 21.04 -5.12 -18.21
N PHE A 495 22.23 -5.65 -18.56
CA PHE A 495 23.47 -5.42 -17.83
C PHE A 495 24.57 -4.85 -18.71
N ASN A 496 25.38 -3.95 -18.14
CA ASN A 496 26.59 -3.47 -18.80
C ASN A 496 27.68 -4.57 -18.91
N GLU A 497 28.71 -4.34 -19.75
CA GLU A 497 29.76 -5.31 -20.01
C GLU A 497 30.50 -5.80 -18.74
N GLU A 498 30.70 -4.93 -17.75
CA GLU A 498 31.38 -5.28 -16.52
C GLU A 498 30.54 -6.22 -15.63
N GLU A 499 29.23 -5.96 -15.58
CA GLU A 499 28.27 -6.82 -14.90
C GLU A 499 28.14 -8.17 -15.64
N GLN A 500 28.05 -8.19 -16.97
CA GLN A 500 28.02 -9.41 -17.77
C GLN A 500 29.26 -10.28 -17.49
N LYS A 501 30.48 -9.70 -17.39
CA LYS A 501 31.70 -10.41 -17.01
C LYS A 501 31.63 -11.10 -15.63
N ARG A 502 30.84 -10.57 -14.70
CA ARG A 502 30.60 -11.20 -13.37
C ARG A 502 29.73 -12.44 -13.51
N PHE A 503 28.74 -12.45 -14.40
CA PHE A 503 27.93 -13.64 -14.71
C PHE A 503 28.80 -14.73 -15.31
N HIS A 504 29.67 -14.44 -16.29
CA HIS A 504 30.58 -15.40 -16.91
C HIS A 504 31.57 -16.01 -15.92
N LYS A 505 32.15 -15.23 -15.02
CA LYS A 505 33.07 -15.73 -13.97
C LYS A 505 32.41 -16.72 -13.01
N LYS A 506 31.07 -16.71 -12.90
CA LYS A 506 30.30 -17.62 -12.04
C LYS A 506 29.77 -18.85 -12.77
N GLY A 507 30.29 -19.17 -13.95
CA GLY A 507 29.95 -20.37 -14.72
C GLY A 507 28.73 -20.20 -15.64
N TRP A 508 28.40 -18.97 -16.02
CA TRP A 508 27.48 -18.67 -17.11
C TRP A 508 28.34 -18.54 -18.40
N GLU A 509 28.49 -19.64 -19.14
CA GLU A 509 29.06 -19.61 -20.48
C GLU A 509 27.88 -19.55 -21.47
N VAL A 510 27.56 -18.37 -21.99
CA VAL A 510 26.76 -18.23 -23.21
C VAL A 510 27.76 -18.28 -24.37
N THR A 511 27.69 -19.30 -25.17
CA THR A 511 28.33 -19.29 -26.47
C THR A 511 27.53 -18.35 -27.37
N ILE A 512 28.05 -17.13 -27.60
CA ILE A 512 27.52 -16.19 -28.59
C ILE A 512 27.81 -16.72 -29.99
#